data_c6aafb5b196f2fbcc0103ae5d925d455
#
_entry.id   c6aafb5b196f2fbcc0103ae5d925d455
#
_cell.length_a   1.000
_cell.length_b   1.000
_cell.length_c   1.000
_cell.angle_alpha   90.00
_cell.angle_beta   90.00
_cell.angle_gamma   90.00
#
_symmetry.space_group_name_H-M   'P 1'
#
loop_
_entity.id
_entity.type
_entity.pdbx_description
1 polymer ?
#
loop_
_entity_poly.entity_id
_entity_poly.type
_entity_poly.pdbx_seq_one_letter_code
_entity_poly.pdbx_strand_id
1 'polypeptide(L)'
;MRRRRSAKATGKKKKPQKKTAAKKNKKARKKRRSFFEWLFSGTTRRSGRRFDSLRLFGRDVRLSFWPVFLVVIVLLLAIVVLLQGNSISVDEQQVTMVGLPEDLEGYRILLLSDLNGRRFGDEQATILREIGTLDYDAVFIAGDMVGSGGDPQPFYELLEGLPSSKPVYFIAGDSDPQPVLDVTRDITGTVEQMVLADWILGAIERGATYVDAPVELNVGDSSIWISPADMLNLDAGELANTCEEQMLQEQEGTVLGLQSDHDTLPSTTYRYERAQRLLNAVNSMTAADVHISLAHEPPSDDFLYASSTHNSSEEKYLTQPSLVLAGHYCGGVWRLPLVGAFYIPSSTAERHGWFPAQEDVQGLSTAGGTQLYITAGLSTTDSAPLMFFRFLNRPQISIIELTATLPQSMLEQ
;
A
#
# COMPACT_ATOMS: atom_id res chain seq x y z
N MET A 1 29.26 58.54 25.21
CA MET A 1 29.81 59.79 24.53
C MET A 1 29.05 59.97 23.24
N ARG A 2 28.22 61.00 23.26
CA ARG A 2 28.28 62.26 22.48
C ARG A 2 28.28 61.99 20.96
N ARG A 3 27.47 62.49 20.16
CA ARG A 3 26.58 63.68 19.93
C ARG A 3 26.49 63.77 18.41
N ARG A 4 25.36 63.96 17.87
CA ARG A 4 24.55 65.14 17.51
C ARG A 4 24.67 65.49 16.00
N ARG A 5 23.47 65.58 15.40
CA ARG A 5 22.84 66.74 14.74
C ARG A 5 23.46 67.17 13.42
N SER A 6 22.80 67.62 12.37
CA SER A 6 21.59 68.50 12.19
C SER A 6 21.35 68.57 10.67
N ALA A 7 20.18 68.52 10.12
CA ALA A 7 19.18 69.57 9.92
C ALA A 7 19.52 70.63 8.87
N LYS A 8 18.51 70.93 8.10
CA LYS A 8 18.13 72.13 7.33
C LYS A 8 18.38 72.07 5.82
N ALA A 9 17.56 72.52 4.97
CA ALA A 9 16.22 73.06 4.88
C ALA A 9 16.06 73.77 3.52
N THR A 10 14.88 73.69 2.98
CA THR A 10 14.18 74.74 2.21
C THR A 10 14.60 75.12 0.79
N GLY A 11 13.62 75.15 -0.09
CA GLY A 11 13.63 75.84 -1.35
C GLY A 11 12.35 75.66 -2.18
N LYS A 12 11.29 76.36 -1.81
CA LYS A 12 10.08 76.57 -2.65
C LYS A 12 10.41 77.30 -3.94
N LYS A 13 9.85 76.88 -5.10
CA LYS A 13 9.45 77.82 -6.16
C LYS A 13 8.24 77.26 -6.94
N LYS A 14 7.29 78.15 -7.16
CA LYS A 14 5.97 78.00 -7.78
C LYS A 14 6.01 78.01 -9.30
N LYS A 15 5.17 77.18 -9.92
CA LYS A 15 4.28 77.25 -11.11
C LYS A 15 4.73 78.08 -12.36
N PRO A 16 4.31 77.64 -13.60
CA PRO A 16 2.90 77.89 -14.00
C PRO A 16 2.19 76.74 -14.77
N GLN A 17 0.91 76.91 -14.80
CA GLN A 17 -0.09 76.11 -15.50
C GLN A 17 0.05 76.18 -17.03
N LYS A 18 -0.17 75.06 -17.74
CA LYS A 18 -0.75 75.06 -19.09
C LYS A 18 -1.81 73.97 -19.22
N LYS A 19 -3.02 74.40 -19.50
CA LYS A 19 -4.21 73.60 -19.91
C LYS A 19 -3.90 72.93 -21.25
N THR A 20 -4.14 71.63 -21.39
CA THR A 20 -4.53 71.06 -22.68
C THR A 20 -5.28 69.73 -22.49
N ALA A 21 -6.48 69.77 -22.97
CA ALA A 21 -7.28 68.76 -23.64
C ALA A 21 -7.40 67.33 -23.02
N ALA A 22 -8.57 67.08 -22.53
CA ALA A 22 -9.13 65.78 -22.22
C ALA A 22 -9.13 64.87 -23.46
N LYS A 23 -8.32 63.83 -23.47
CA LYS A 23 -8.55 62.64 -24.31
C LYS A 23 -9.19 61.55 -23.46
N LYS A 24 -10.49 61.35 -23.70
CA LYS A 24 -11.25 60.19 -23.20
C LYS A 24 -10.65 58.92 -23.72
N ASN A 25 -9.80 58.22 -22.94
CA ASN A 25 -9.45 56.83 -23.19
C ASN A 25 -10.54 55.94 -22.57
N LYS A 26 -11.48 55.51 -23.36
CA LYS A 26 -12.35 54.37 -23.06
C LYS A 26 -11.45 53.09 -23.02
N LYS A 27 -10.95 52.72 -21.85
CA LYS A 27 -10.46 51.37 -21.60
C LYS A 27 -11.64 50.43 -21.70
N ALA A 28 -11.73 49.72 -22.79
CA ALA A 28 -12.61 48.58 -22.96
C ALA A 28 -12.25 47.53 -21.90
N ARG A 29 -13.09 47.37 -20.89
CA ARG A 29 -13.06 46.25 -19.95
C ARG A 29 -13.29 44.97 -20.77
N LYS A 30 -12.24 44.22 -21.08
CA LYS A 30 -12.33 42.84 -21.56
C LYS A 30 -13.06 42.03 -20.48
N LYS A 31 -14.36 41.82 -20.63
CA LYS A 31 -15.12 40.83 -19.85
C LYS A 31 -14.44 39.48 -20.06
N ARG A 32 -13.82 38.93 -19.02
CA ARG A 32 -13.41 37.54 -19.01
C ARG A 32 -14.69 36.73 -19.20
N ARG A 33 -14.85 36.12 -20.36
CA ARG A 33 -15.90 35.14 -20.61
C ARG A 33 -15.71 34.02 -19.61
N SER A 34 -16.79 33.61 -18.95
CA SER A 34 -16.80 32.45 -18.07
C SER A 34 -16.42 31.22 -18.89
N PHE A 35 -15.77 30.23 -18.24
CA PHE A 35 -15.43 28.93 -18.85
C PHE A 35 -16.67 28.29 -19.51
N PHE A 36 -17.84 28.43 -18.91
CA PHE A 36 -19.11 27.98 -19.46
C PHE A 36 -19.55 28.75 -20.73
N GLU A 37 -19.30 30.07 -20.81
CA GLU A 37 -19.56 30.82 -22.06
C GLU A 37 -18.61 30.43 -23.19
N TRP A 38 -17.37 30.01 -22.87
CA TRP A 38 -16.42 29.48 -23.87
C TRP A 38 -16.86 28.11 -24.34
N LEU A 39 -17.30 27.23 -23.46
CA LEU A 39 -17.74 25.86 -23.77
C LEU A 39 -18.96 25.84 -24.72
N PHE A 40 -19.84 26.83 -24.62
CA PHE A 40 -21.07 26.93 -25.39
C PHE A 40 -21.03 27.99 -26.52
N SER A 41 -19.92 28.72 -26.69
CA SER A 41 -19.76 29.68 -27.79
C SER A 41 -19.22 28.98 -29.04
N GLY A 42 -20.11 28.54 -29.92
CA GLY A 42 -19.74 28.06 -31.24
C GLY A 42 -19.08 29.15 -32.07
N THR A 43 -17.78 28.96 -32.39
CA THR A 43 -17.12 29.79 -33.41
C THR A 43 -17.69 29.45 -34.77
N THR A 44 -18.36 30.43 -35.40
CA THR A 44 -18.80 30.36 -36.79
C THR A 44 -17.57 30.34 -37.71
N ARG A 45 -17.08 29.16 -38.10
CA ARG A 45 -16.37 28.95 -39.36
C ARG A 45 -16.72 27.59 -39.94
N ARG A 46 -17.33 27.66 -41.10
CA ARG A 46 -17.69 26.66 -42.12
C ARG A 46 -17.06 25.27 -41.96
N SER A 47 -17.94 24.36 -41.92
CA SER A 47 -18.08 23.02 -42.49
C SER A 47 -18.47 21.96 -41.46
N GLY A 48 -19.57 21.30 -41.71
CA GLY A 48 -19.86 19.92 -41.35
C GLY A 48 -20.70 19.71 -40.11
N ARG A 49 -21.72 19.04 -40.28
CA ARG A 49 -22.65 18.32 -39.40
C ARG A 49 -23.20 19.12 -38.21
N ARG A 50 -24.35 19.72 -38.46
CA ARG A 50 -25.22 20.32 -37.46
C ARG A 50 -26.09 19.23 -36.86
N PHE A 51 -26.03 19.06 -35.52
CA PHE A 51 -27.14 18.43 -34.79
C PHE A 51 -28.25 19.49 -34.67
N ASP A 52 -29.48 19.08 -34.90
CA ASP A 52 -30.65 19.94 -34.77
C ASP A 52 -30.77 20.45 -33.32
N SER A 53 -31.24 21.71 -33.17
CA SER A 53 -31.38 22.37 -31.88
C SER A 53 -32.39 21.60 -31.00
N LEU A 54 -31.96 21.15 -29.83
CA LEU A 54 -32.84 20.61 -28.79
C LEU A 54 -33.48 21.78 -28.02
N ARG A 55 -34.82 21.83 -27.94
CA ARG A 55 -35.56 22.76 -27.11
C ARG A 55 -35.52 22.25 -25.63
N LEU A 56 -34.65 22.83 -24.82
CA LEU A 56 -34.63 22.65 -23.38
C LEU A 56 -35.10 23.91 -22.68
N PHE A 57 -36.14 23.82 -21.86
CA PHE A 57 -36.70 24.93 -21.08
C PHE A 57 -37.07 26.19 -21.92
N GLY A 58 -37.66 26.02 -23.11
CA GLY A 58 -38.12 27.15 -23.92
C GLY A 58 -37.02 27.99 -24.58
N ARG A 59 -35.78 27.56 -24.57
CA ARG A 59 -34.63 28.17 -25.28
C ARG A 59 -34.04 27.22 -26.26
N ASP A 60 -33.76 27.71 -27.50
CA ASP A 60 -33.04 26.96 -28.51
C ASP A 60 -31.55 26.91 -28.15
N VAL A 61 -31.11 25.77 -27.60
CA VAL A 61 -29.70 25.53 -27.29
C VAL A 61 -29.01 24.91 -28.49
N ARG A 62 -28.11 25.67 -29.11
CA ARG A 62 -27.21 25.11 -30.15
C ARG A 62 -26.10 24.32 -29.47
N LEU A 63 -26.24 23.02 -29.44
CA LEU A 63 -25.21 22.12 -28.92
C LEU A 63 -24.06 22.02 -29.96
N SER A 64 -22.88 22.49 -29.57
CA SER A 64 -21.66 22.20 -30.32
C SER A 64 -21.35 20.69 -30.20
N PHE A 65 -20.93 20.07 -31.31
CA PHE A 65 -20.58 18.64 -31.35
C PHE A 65 -19.53 18.28 -30.28
N TRP A 66 -18.52 19.10 -30.09
CA TRP A 66 -17.40 18.82 -29.20
C TRP A 66 -17.77 18.62 -27.72
N PRO A 67 -18.56 19.48 -27.07
CA PRO A 67 -18.92 19.24 -25.67
C PRO A 67 -19.81 18.01 -25.49
N VAL A 68 -20.72 17.72 -26.44
CA VAL A 68 -21.55 16.51 -26.39
C VAL A 68 -20.67 15.27 -26.54
N PHE A 69 -19.74 15.28 -27.49
CA PHE A 69 -18.78 14.20 -27.68
C PHE A 69 -17.92 13.96 -26.44
N LEU A 70 -17.42 15.03 -25.80
CA LEU A 70 -16.64 14.95 -24.57
C LEU A 70 -17.47 14.36 -23.41
N VAL A 71 -18.72 14.78 -23.25
CA VAL A 71 -19.63 14.23 -22.23
C VAL A 71 -19.86 12.73 -22.46
N VAL A 72 -20.09 12.33 -23.71
CA VAL A 72 -20.26 10.90 -24.05
C VAL A 72 -19.01 10.10 -23.72
N ILE A 73 -17.81 10.60 -24.04
CA ILE A 73 -16.55 9.95 -23.67
C ILE A 73 -16.43 9.80 -22.15
N VAL A 74 -16.68 10.88 -21.41
CA VAL A 74 -16.61 10.84 -19.94
C VAL A 74 -17.58 9.81 -19.36
N LEU A 75 -18.82 9.75 -19.88
CA LEU A 75 -19.80 8.77 -19.46
C LEU A 75 -19.37 7.33 -19.78
N LEU A 76 -18.81 7.09 -20.97
CA LEU A 76 -18.28 5.79 -21.34
C LEU A 76 -17.11 5.38 -20.44
N LEU A 77 -16.20 6.29 -20.15
CA LEU A 77 -15.10 6.04 -19.22
C LEU A 77 -15.62 5.75 -17.80
N ALA A 78 -16.62 6.49 -17.33
CA ALA A 78 -17.25 6.23 -16.04
C ALA A 78 -17.90 4.84 -15.99
N ILE A 79 -18.59 4.43 -17.05
CA ILE A 79 -19.17 3.09 -17.16
C ILE A 79 -18.07 2.02 -17.13
N VAL A 80 -16.97 2.22 -17.85
CA VAL A 80 -15.83 1.30 -17.84
C VAL A 80 -15.26 1.14 -16.42
N VAL A 81 -15.05 2.25 -15.71
CA VAL A 81 -14.57 2.24 -14.31
C VAL A 81 -15.54 1.48 -13.40
N LEU A 82 -16.85 1.73 -13.51
CA LEU A 82 -17.87 1.06 -12.69
C LEU A 82 -17.93 -0.45 -12.97
N LEU A 83 -17.85 -0.86 -14.23
CA LEU A 83 -17.87 -2.28 -14.60
C LEU A 83 -16.59 -3.02 -14.17
N GLN A 84 -15.45 -2.37 -14.29
CA GLN A 84 -14.17 -2.99 -13.90
C GLN A 84 -13.98 -3.04 -12.39
N GLY A 85 -14.48 -2.05 -11.66
CA GLY A 85 -14.29 -1.97 -10.21
C GLY A 85 -14.84 -3.16 -9.43
N ASN A 86 -15.84 -3.86 -9.97
CA ASN A 86 -16.46 -5.03 -9.35
C ASN A 86 -16.07 -6.37 -10.00
N SER A 87 -15.23 -6.35 -11.02
CA SER A 87 -14.74 -7.54 -11.72
C SER A 87 -13.35 -7.89 -11.20
N ILE A 88 -13.28 -8.91 -10.36
CA ILE A 88 -12.02 -9.41 -9.80
C ILE A 88 -11.31 -10.25 -10.86
N SER A 89 -10.00 -10.08 -10.99
CA SER A 89 -9.11 -10.92 -11.79
C SER A 89 -8.36 -11.89 -10.90
N VAL A 90 -8.14 -13.10 -11.39
CA VAL A 90 -7.26 -14.07 -10.75
C VAL A 90 -5.98 -14.13 -11.56
N ASP A 91 -4.84 -14.05 -10.88
CA ASP A 91 -3.51 -14.22 -11.45
C ASP A 91 -2.89 -15.48 -10.86
N GLU A 92 -2.50 -16.43 -11.70
CA GLU A 92 -1.86 -17.67 -11.27
C GLU A 92 -0.39 -17.63 -11.70
N GLN A 93 0.49 -17.67 -10.69
CA GLN A 93 1.93 -17.60 -10.90
C GLN A 93 2.62 -18.85 -10.34
N GLN A 94 3.37 -19.53 -11.17
CA GLN A 94 4.29 -20.58 -10.73
C GLN A 94 5.63 -19.96 -10.31
N VAL A 95 6.11 -20.36 -9.14
CA VAL A 95 7.37 -19.92 -8.56
C VAL A 95 8.28 -21.13 -8.43
N THR A 96 9.35 -21.13 -9.21
CA THR A 96 10.32 -22.23 -9.18
C THR A 96 11.32 -22.03 -8.05
N MET A 97 11.44 -23.02 -7.18
CA MET A 97 12.38 -23.03 -6.06
C MET A 97 13.37 -24.18 -6.20
N VAL A 98 14.67 -23.86 -6.13
CA VAL A 98 15.71 -24.88 -6.14
C VAL A 98 15.75 -25.59 -4.81
N GLY A 99 15.64 -26.91 -4.82
CA GLY A 99 15.65 -27.72 -3.59
C GLY A 99 14.32 -27.73 -2.85
N LEU A 100 13.21 -27.37 -3.52
CA LEU A 100 11.86 -27.47 -2.94
C LEU A 100 11.58 -28.90 -2.45
N PRO A 101 11.20 -29.11 -1.18
CA PRO A 101 10.78 -30.41 -0.67
C PRO A 101 9.58 -30.99 -1.43
N GLU A 102 9.51 -32.32 -1.52
CA GLU A 102 8.47 -33.03 -2.26
C GLU A 102 7.06 -32.72 -1.74
N ASP A 103 6.89 -32.56 -0.43
CA ASP A 103 5.62 -32.21 0.21
C ASP A 103 5.10 -30.81 -0.18
N LEU A 104 5.97 -29.95 -0.69
CA LEU A 104 5.65 -28.59 -1.11
C LEU A 104 5.51 -28.43 -2.63
N GLU A 105 5.74 -29.49 -3.41
CA GLU A 105 5.51 -29.48 -4.86
C GLU A 105 4.01 -29.29 -5.15
N GLY A 106 3.69 -28.23 -5.88
CA GLY A 106 2.31 -27.85 -6.19
C GLY A 106 1.56 -27.19 -5.04
N TYR A 107 2.22 -26.83 -3.93
CA TYR A 107 1.60 -26.08 -2.81
C TYR A 107 1.14 -24.71 -3.28
N ARG A 108 -0.13 -24.37 -3.05
CA ARG A 108 -0.79 -23.19 -3.61
C ARG A 108 -1.15 -22.18 -2.51
N ILE A 109 -0.62 -20.99 -2.62
CA ILE A 109 -0.84 -19.87 -1.69
C ILE A 109 -1.80 -18.88 -2.32
N LEU A 110 -2.95 -18.63 -1.67
CA LEU A 110 -3.83 -17.51 -2.00
C LEU A 110 -3.23 -16.23 -1.39
N LEU A 111 -2.77 -15.32 -2.24
CA LEU A 111 -2.24 -14.03 -1.82
C LEU A 111 -3.25 -12.91 -2.02
N LEU A 112 -3.54 -12.19 -0.94
CA LEU A 112 -4.41 -11.02 -0.88
C LEU A 112 -3.65 -9.82 -0.33
N SER A 113 -4.05 -8.59 -0.73
CA SER A 113 -3.49 -7.33 -0.24
C SER A 113 -4.40 -6.16 -0.58
N ASP A 114 -4.22 -5.05 0.09
CA ASP A 114 -4.81 -3.74 -0.26
C ASP A 114 -6.35 -3.76 -0.35
N LEU A 115 -7.03 -4.39 0.61
CA LEU A 115 -8.49 -4.32 0.70
C LEU A 115 -8.95 -2.90 1.07
N ASN A 116 -8.18 -2.20 1.93
CA ASN A 116 -8.43 -0.82 2.37
C ASN A 116 -9.88 -0.57 2.82
N GLY A 117 -10.43 -1.50 3.63
CA GLY A 117 -11.78 -1.41 4.15
C GLY A 117 -12.89 -1.52 3.11
N ARG A 118 -12.57 -1.91 1.88
CA ARG A 118 -13.54 -2.02 0.78
C ARG A 118 -14.41 -3.26 0.94
N ARG A 119 -15.71 -3.11 0.60
CA ARG A 119 -16.65 -4.22 0.48
C ARG A 119 -16.87 -4.61 -0.98
N PHE A 120 -16.74 -5.89 -1.27
CA PHE A 120 -17.06 -6.52 -2.55
C PHE A 120 -18.43 -7.23 -2.45
N GLY A 121 -19.49 -6.45 -2.35
CA GLY A 121 -20.83 -6.91 -2.04
C GLY A 121 -21.08 -7.02 -0.53
N ASP A 122 -22.30 -7.41 -0.15
CA ASP A 122 -22.66 -7.63 1.24
C ASP A 122 -21.81 -8.79 1.82
N GLU A 123 -21.24 -8.59 3.01
CA GLU A 123 -20.40 -9.60 3.68
C GLU A 123 -19.31 -10.20 2.75
N GLN A 124 -18.71 -9.36 1.91
CA GLN A 124 -17.67 -9.76 0.95
C GLN A 124 -18.11 -10.84 -0.07
N ALA A 125 -19.41 -11.02 -0.31
CA ALA A 125 -19.95 -12.13 -1.10
C ALA A 125 -19.37 -12.25 -2.51
N THR A 126 -18.94 -11.13 -3.14
CA THR A 126 -18.38 -11.18 -4.50
C THR A 126 -16.98 -11.76 -4.51
N ILE A 127 -16.10 -11.32 -3.59
CA ILE A 127 -14.73 -11.84 -3.52
C ILE A 127 -14.72 -13.28 -3.00
N LEU A 128 -15.53 -13.60 -2.00
CA LEU A 128 -15.62 -14.95 -1.44
C LEU A 128 -16.14 -15.96 -2.47
N ARG A 129 -17.05 -15.56 -3.36
CA ARG A 129 -17.48 -16.42 -4.46
C ARG A 129 -16.35 -16.72 -5.44
N GLU A 130 -15.52 -15.72 -5.79
CA GLU A 130 -14.35 -15.95 -6.65
C GLU A 130 -13.33 -16.85 -5.96
N ILE A 131 -12.99 -16.57 -4.68
CA ILE A 131 -12.09 -17.41 -3.86
C ILE A 131 -12.61 -18.84 -3.77
N GLY A 132 -13.91 -19.03 -3.58
CA GLY A 132 -14.52 -20.35 -3.49
C GLY A 132 -14.42 -21.23 -4.75
N THR A 133 -14.01 -20.65 -5.89
CA THR A 133 -13.72 -21.40 -7.13
C THR A 133 -12.28 -21.81 -7.28
N LEU A 134 -11.38 -21.30 -6.41
CA LEU A 134 -9.94 -21.50 -6.49
C LEU A 134 -9.51 -22.67 -5.60
N ASP A 135 -8.48 -23.37 -6.03
CA ASP A 135 -7.80 -24.36 -5.21
C ASP A 135 -6.55 -23.73 -4.61
N TYR A 136 -6.41 -23.83 -3.27
CA TYR A 136 -5.27 -23.27 -2.52
C TYR A 136 -5.14 -24.00 -1.17
N ASP A 137 -3.97 -23.94 -0.56
CA ASP A 137 -3.62 -24.61 0.68
C ASP A 137 -3.54 -23.68 1.88
N ALA A 138 -3.08 -22.44 1.66
CA ALA A 138 -2.99 -21.41 2.69
C ALA A 138 -3.37 -20.03 2.12
N VAL A 139 -3.69 -19.09 3.00
CA VAL A 139 -3.96 -17.69 2.66
C VAL A 139 -2.89 -16.80 3.28
N PHE A 140 -2.19 -16.03 2.45
CA PHE A 140 -1.22 -15.04 2.89
C PHE A 140 -1.73 -13.64 2.55
N ILE A 141 -1.62 -12.71 3.50
CA ILE A 141 -2.18 -11.36 3.36
C ILE A 141 -1.06 -10.34 3.60
N ALA A 142 -0.76 -9.59 2.56
CA ALA A 142 0.35 -8.64 2.51
C ALA A 142 -0.04 -7.19 2.89
N GLY A 143 -0.89 -7.02 3.91
CA GLY A 143 -1.20 -5.72 4.52
C GLY A 143 -2.28 -4.90 3.82
N ASP A 144 -2.56 -3.72 4.39
CA ASP A 144 -3.56 -2.74 3.96
C ASP A 144 -4.98 -3.32 3.87
N MET A 145 -5.38 -4.07 4.90
CA MET A 145 -6.71 -4.70 4.92
C MET A 145 -7.78 -3.79 5.50
N VAL A 146 -7.45 -3.05 6.56
CA VAL A 146 -8.35 -2.09 7.22
C VAL A 146 -8.28 -0.72 6.54
N GLY A 147 -7.08 -0.26 6.20
CA GLY A 147 -6.82 1.02 5.58
C GLY A 147 -7.02 2.21 6.53
N SER A 148 -6.80 3.42 6.02
CA SER A 148 -6.86 4.68 6.78
C SER A 148 -8.23 5.00 7.38
N GLY A 149 -9.31 4.39 6.87
CA GLY A 149 -10.66 4.50 7.42
C GLY A 149 -10.83 3.89 8.81
N GLY A 150 -9.95 2.98 9.19
CA GLY A 150 -9.89 2.37 10.51
C GLY A 150 -11.06 1.42 10.85
N ASP A 151 -11.96 1.12 9.89
CA ASP A 151 -13.04 0.14 10.07
C ASP A 151 -12.55 -1.28 9.72
N PRO A 152 -12.34 -2.17 10.70
CA PRO A 152 -11.85 -3.52 10.44
C PRO A 152 -12.96 -4.47 9.94
N GLN A 153 -14.23 -4.06 9.99
CA GLN A 153 -15.35 -4.93 9.68
C GLN A 153 -15.27 -5.58 8.29
N PRO A 154 -14.89 -4.88 7.20
CA PRO A 154 -14.75 -5.53 5.89
C PRO A 154 -13.67 -6.63 5.86
N PHE A 155 -12.60 -6.46 6.63
CA PHE A 155 -11.56 -7.48 6.79
C PHE A 155 -12.08 -8.68 7.59
N TYR A 156 -12.82 -8.44 8.67
CA TYR A 156 -13.44 -9.51 9.47
C TYR A 156 -14.44 -10.33 8.66
N GLU A 157 -15.30 -9.65 7.87
CA GLU A 157 -16.25 -10.31 6.95
C GLU A 157 -15.52 -11.24 5.96
N LEU A 158 -14.34 -10.80 5.47
CA LEU A 158 -13.51 -11.63 4.59
C LEU A 158 -12.98 -12.86 5.32
N LEU A 159 -12.42 -12.70 6.53
CA LEU A 159 -11.87 -13.80 7.32
C LEU A 159 -12.94 -14.83 7.69
N GLU A 160 -14.12 -14.37 8.10
CA GLU A 160 -15.26 -15.23 8.46
C GLU A 160 -15.79 -16.05 7.27
N GLY A 161 -15.64 -15.54 6.05
CA GLY A 161 -16.04 -16.21 4.82
C GLY A 161 -15.01 -17.22 4.28
N LEU A 162 -13.77 -17.22 4.79
CA LEU A 162 -12.75 -18.17 4.37
C LEU A 162 -12.96 -19.53 5.05
N PRO A 163 -12.60 -20.65 4.39
CA PRO A 163 -12.67 -21.98 5.01
C PRO A 163 -11.73 -22.08 6.22
N SER A 164 -12.28 -22.45 7.39
CA SER A 164 -11.51 -22.61 8.62
C SER A 164 -10.43 -23.70 8.58
N SER A 165 -10.47 -24.57 7.57
CA SER A 165 -9.45 -25.60 7.31
C SER A 165 -8.19 -25.08 6.63
N LYS A 166 -8.22 -23.86 6.13
CA LYS A 166 -7.08 -23.23 5.45
C LYS A 166 -6.44 -22.21 6.39
N PRO A 167 -5.14 -22.34 6.72
CA PRO A 167 -4.47 -21.39 7.60
C PRO A 167 -4.36 -20.04 6.93
N VAL A 168 -4.54 -18.97 7.72
CA VAL A 168 -4.45 -17.57 7.27
C VAL A 168 -3.34 -16.86 8.02
N TYR A 169 -2.41 -16.25 7.29
CA TYR A 169 -1.30 -15.46 7.82
C TYR A 169 -1.37 -14.05 7.29
N PHE A 170 -1.19 -13.04 8.14
CA PHE A 170 -1.29 -11.65 7.71
C PHE A 170 -0.27 -10.76 8.39
N ILE A 171 0.13 -9.71 7.69
CA ILE A 171 0.88 -8.57 8.23
C ILE A 171 0.03 -7.31 8.15
N ALA A 172 0.40 -6.27 8.92
CA ALA A 172 -0.16 -4.94 8.75
C ALA A 172 0.50 -4.22 7.56
N GLY A 173 -0.23 -3.30 6.93
CA GLY A 173 0.29 -2.37 5.93
C GLY A 173 0.47 -0.97 6.49
N ASP A 174 0.96 -0.04 5.66
CA ASP A 174 1.24 1.35 6.04
C ASP A 174 -0.02 2.22 6.17
N SER A 175 -1.11 1.87 5.48
CA SER A 175 -2.41 2.53 5.62
C SER A 175 -3.28 1.93 6.73
N ASP A 176 -2.90 0.77 7.28
CA ASP A 176 -3.64 0.16 8.39
C ASP A 176 -3.41 0.95 9.70
N PRO A 177 -4.37 0.93 10.64
CA PRO A 177 -4.13 1.45 11.99
C PRO A 177 -2.92 0.76 12.63
N GLN A 178 -2.20 1.49 13.50
CA GLN A 178 -1.03 0.96 14.19
C GLN A 178 -1.34 -0.41 14.80
N PRO A 179 -0.58 -1.48 14.47
CA PRO A 179 -0.85 -2.83 14.95
C PRO A 179 -0.48 -3.03 16.41
N VAL A 180 0.46 -2.21 16.92
CA VAL A 180 0.94 -2.23 18.30
C VAL A 180 0.68 -0.87 18.90
N LEU A 181 -0.02 -0.84 20.04
CA LEU A 181 -0.35 0.37 20.77
C LEU A 181 0.57 0.52 21.97
N ASP A 182 1.10 1.71 22.20
CA ASP A 182 1.70 2.07 23.47
C ASP A 182 0.57 2.20 24.51
N VAL A 183 0.71 1.49 25.62
CA VAL A 183 -0.30 1.47 26.67
C VAL A 183 -0.29 2.80 27.40
N THR A 184 -1.33 3.59 27.23
CA THR A 184 -1.57 4.77 28.07
C THR A 184 -2.33 4.35 29.32
N ARG A 185 -1.82 4.74 30.49
CA ARG A 185 -2.52 4.60 31.77
C ARG A 185 -3.85 5.32 31.73
N ASP A 186 -4.90 4.64 32.13
CA ASP A 186 -6.11 5.32 32.49
C ASP A 186 -5.91 6.13 33.81
N ILE A 187 -6.78 7.13 34.06
CA ILE A 187 -6.75 8.00 35.21
C ILE A 187 -6.92 7.22 36.54
N THR A 188 -7.32 5.96 36.51
CA THR A 188 -7.54 5.07 37.65
C THR A 188 -6.31 4.27 38.02
N GLY A 189 -5.25 4.29 37.21
CA GLY A 189 -4.01 3.58 37.44
C GLY A 189 -4.08 2.09 37.10
N THR A 190 -5.12 1.64 36.45
CA THR A 190 -5.22 0.27 35.91
C THR A 190 -4.43 0.20 34.61
N VAL A 191 -3.39 -0.61 34.56
CA VAL A 191 -2.62 -0.85 33.34
C VAL A 191 -3.42 -1.84 32.51
N GLU A 192 -4.06 -1.39 31.43
CA GLU A 192 -4.53 -2.31 30.38
C GLU A 192 -3.30 -2.80 29.60
N GLN A 193 -3.03 -4.10 29.70
CA GLN A 193 -1.92 -4.77 29.00
C GLN A 193 -2.27 -5.03 27.54
N MET A 194 -2.71 -4.02 26.80
CA MET A 194 -2.99 -4.21 25.38
C MET A 194 -1.80 -3.72 24.57
N VAL A 195 -1.03 -4.64 24.04
CA VAL A 195 0.10 -4.37 23.15
C VAL A 195 -0.31 -4.47 21.69
N LEU A 196 -1.17 -5.43 21.35
CA LEU A 196 -1.77 -5.53 20.01
C LEU A 196 -3.05 -4.71 19.94
N ALA A 197 -3.25 -4.01 18.83
CA ALA A 197 -4.46 -3.25 18.58
C ALA A 197 -5.69 -4.17 18.45
N ASP A 198 -6.88 -3.67 18.79
CA ASP A 198 -8.14 -4.42 18.76
C ASP A 198 -8.42 -5.04 17.40
N TRP A 199 -8.05 -4.37 16.31
CA TRP A 199 -8.26 -4.90 14.97
C TRP A 199 -7.40 -6.13 14.65
N ILE A 200 -6.19 -6.21 15.22
CA ILE A 200 -5.31 -7.39 15.15
C ILE A 200 -5.92 -8.53 15.98
N LEU A 201 -6.30 -8.23 17.24
CA LEU A 201 -6.91 -9.20 18.13
C LEU A 201 -8.19 -9.78 17.53
N GLY A 202 -9.04 -8.93 16.96
CA GLY A 202 -10.25 -9.37 16.27
C GLY A 202 -10.00 -10.24 15.05
N ALA A 203 -8.90 -10.06 14.33
CA ALA A 203 -8.49 -10.94 13.24
C ALA A 203 -7.98 -12.29 13.77
N ILE A 204 -7.22 -12.28 14.86
CA ILE A 204 -6.74 -13.50 15.54
C ILE A 204 -7.93 -14.33 16.08
N GLU A 205 -8.93 -13.70 16.69
CA GLU A 205 -10.15 -14.37 17.15
C GLU A 205 -10.91 -15.08 16.03
N ARG A 206 -10.75 -14.63 14.79
CA ARG A 206 -11.30 -15.23 13.57
C ARG A 206 -10.41 -16.28 12.92
N GLY A 207 -9.34 -16.68 13.61
CA GLY A 207 -8.44 -17.76 13.21
C GLY A 207 -7.30 -17.34 12.30
N ALA A 208 -7.07 -16.04 12.10
CA ALA A 208 -5.90 -15.57 11.38
C ALA A 208 -4.67 -15.46 12.31
N THR A 209 -3.48 -15.70 11.78
CA THR A 209 -2.21 -15.55 12.49
C THR A 209 -1.54 -14.24 12.07
N TYR A 210 -1.33 -13.35 13.03
CA TYR A 210 -0.55 -12.13 12.82
C TYR A 210 0.94 -12.44 12.80
N VAL A 211 1.58 -12.13 11.66
CA VAL A 211 3.00 -12.40 11.43
C VAL A 211 3.81 -11.15 11.80
N ASP A 212 4.01 -10.92 13.08
CA ASP A 212 4.89 -9.87 13.61
C ASP A 212 6.30 -10.36 13.91
N ALA A 213 6.49 -11.68 13.90
CA ALA A 213 7.76 -12.39 13.99
C ALA A 213 7.65 -13.66 13.14
N PRO A 214 8.76 -14.35 12.83
CA PRO A 214 8.70 -15.57 12.04
C PRO A 214 7.82 -16.64 12.68
N VAL A 215 7.01 -17.29 11.87
CA VAL A 215 6.13 -18.41 12.23
C VAL A 215 6.39 -19.60 11.32
N GLU A 216 6.25 -20.80 11.85
CA GLU A 216 6.43 -22.06 11.13
C GLU A 216 5.06 -22.61 10.69
N LEU A 217 4.96 -23.00 9.43
CA LEU A 217 3.84 -23.72 8.85
C LEU A 217 4.31 -25.11 8.43
N ASN A 218 3.85 -26.13 9.15
CA ASN A 218 4.20 -27.52 8.83
C ASN A 218 3.31 -28.07 7.72
N VAL A 219 3.92 -28.67 6.70
CA VAL A 219 3.28 -29.32 5.56
C VAL A 219 3.91 -30.69 5.34
N GLY A 220 3.21 -31.75 5.73
CA GLY A 220 3.80 -33.11 5.74
C GLY A 220 5.00 -33.17 6.68
N ASP A 221 6.14 -33.63 6.15
CA ASP A 221 7.42 -33.67 6.85
C ASP A 221 8.30 -32.42 6.60
N SER A 222 7.76 -31.42 5.92
CA SER A 222 8.43 -30.18 5.51
C SER A 222 7.86 -28.95 6.22
N SER A 223 8.64 -27.87 6.28
CA SER A 223 8.24 -26.61 6.89
C SER A 223 8.37 -25.42 5.94
N ILE A 224 7.36 -24.53 5.97
CA ILE A 224 7.45 -23.18 5.43
C ILE A 224 7.59 -22.20 6.59
N TRP A 225 8.68 -21.47 6.63
CA TRP A 225 8.85 -20.35 7.54
C TRP A 225 8.32 -19.08 6.90
N ILE A 226 7.41 -18.39 7.59
CA ILE A 226 6.78 -17.14 7.16
C ILE A 226 7.31 -16.03 8.06
N SER A 227 7.98 -15.02 7.49
CA SER A 227 8.53 -13.90 8.25
C SER A 227 8.05 -12.54 7.73
N PRO A 228 7.94 -11.52 8.59
CA PRO A 228 7.81 -10.16 8.11
C PRO A 228 9.16 -9.68 7.54
N ALA A 229 9.13 -8.96 6.41
CA ALA A 229 10.35 -8.58 5.70
C ALA A 229 11.24 -7.59 6.47
N ASP A 230 10.68 -6.80 7.38
CA ASP A 230 11.42 -5.87 8.22
C ASP A 230 12.42 -6.57 9.18
N MET A 231 12.29 -7.88 9.36
CA MET A 231 13.19 -8.68 10.20
C MET A 231 14.37 -9.31 9.46
N LEU A 232 14.41 -9.28 8.12
CA LEU A 232 15.41 -10.00 7.33
C LEU A 232 16.86 -9.59 7.61
N ASN A 233 17.10 -8.32 7.95
CA ASN A 233 18.43 -7.76 8.19
C ASN A 233 18.69 -7.43 9.67
N LEU A 234 17.93 -8.03 10.60
CA LEU A 234 18.12 -7.83 12.03
C LEU A 234 18.98 -8.97 12.60
N ASP A 235 20.04 -8.62 13.34
CA ASP A 235 20.74 -9.60 14.18
C ASP A 235 19.84 -9.98 15.36
N ALA A 236 19.33 -11.20 15.34
CA ALA A 236 18.38 -11.71 16.31
C ALA A 236 19.00 -11.82 17.73
N GLY A 237 20.31 -12.09 17.80
CA GLY A 237 21.02 -12.16 19.08
C GLY A 237 21.19 -10.80 19.72
N GLU A 238 21.66 -9.82 18.95
CA GLU A 238 21.81 -8.44 19.41
C GLU A 238 20.46 -7.82 19.79
N LEU A 239 19.44 -8.04 18.94
CA LEU A 239 18.08 -7.54 19.19
C LEU A 239 17.50 -8.13 20.48
N ALA A 240 17.61 -9.46 20.68
CA ALA A 240 17.09 -10.12 21.85
C ALA A 240 17.77 -9.60 23.14
N ASN A 241 19.10 -9.47 23.14
CA ASN A 241 19.85 -8.93 24.27
C ASN A 241 19.46 -7.48 24.57
N THR A 242 19.35 -6.64 23.55
CA THR A 242 18.96 -5.23 23.72
C THR A 242 17.56 -5.09 24.28
N CYS A 243 16.60 -5.87 23.78
CA CYS A 243 15.22 -5.84 24.29
C CYS A 243 15.12 -6.40 25.71
N GLU A 244 15.91 -7.42 26.08
CA GLU A 244 15.99 -7.96 27.42
C GLU A 244 16.51 -6.90 28.41
N GLU A 245 17.61 -6.23 28.06
CA GLU A 245 18.16 -5.15 28.90
C GLU A 245 17.15 -4.02 29.13
N GLN A 246 16.44 -3.59 28.07
CA GLN A 246 15.40 -2.57 28.17
C GLN A 246 14.24 -3.02 29.08
N MET A 247 13.77 -4.23 28.91
CA MET A 247 12.70 -4.79 29.74
C MET A 247 13.12 -4.88 31.22
N LEU A 248 14.34 -5.34 31.53
CA LEU A 248 14.84 -5.43 32.87
C LEU A 248 15.02 -4.05 33.53
N GLN A 249 15.54 -3.05 32.80
CA GLN A 249 15.65 -1.68 33.30
C GLN A 249 14.29 -1.09 33.66
N GLU A 250 13.27 -1.28 32.86
CA GLU A 250 11.90 -0.83 33.13
C GLU A 250 11.32 -1.55 34.37
N GLN A 251 11.56 -2.87 34.50
CA GLN A 251 11.14 -3.62 35.67
C GLN A 251 11.83 -3.13 36.96
N GLU A 252 13.13 -2.92 36.93
CA GLU A 252 13.89 -2.39 38.05
C GLU A 252 13.44 -0.97 38.44
N GLY A 253 13.26 -0.09 37.48
CA GLY A 253 12.72 1.25 37.66
C GLY A 253 11.38 1.24 38.40
N THR A 254 10.51 0.32 37.99
CA THR A 254 9.20 0.11 38.62
C THR A 254 9.30 -0.32 40.07
N VAL A 255 10.17 -1.28 40.36
CA VAL A 255 10.38 -1.79 41.73
C VAL A 255 10.98 -0.74 42.65
N LEU A 256 11.89 0.10 42.16
CA LEU A 256 12.55 1.14 42.94
C LEU A 256 11.69 2.40 43.15
N GLY A 257 10.48 2.48 42.56
CA GLY A 257 9.64 3.67 42.66
C GLY A 257 10.25 4.92 42.01
N LEU A 258 11.38 4.73 41.31
CA LEU A 258 11.92 5.72 40.39
C LEU A 258 10.91 5.84 39.27
N GLN A 259 10.61 7.04 38.89
CA GLN A 259 9.61 7.38 37.86
C GLN A 259 9.93 6.68 36.50
N SER A 260 9.79 5.34 36.49
CA SER A 260 9.72 4.59 35.27
C SER A 260 8.32 4.81 34.71
N ASP A 261 8.25 5.09 33.46
CA ASP A 261 7.01 5.16 32.76
C ASP A 261 6.38 3.77 32.80
N HIS A 262 5.52 3.52 33.82
CA HIS A 262 4.82 2.22 33.95
C HIS A 262 4.05 1.84 32.66
N ASP A 263 3.84 2.82 31.79
CA ASP A 263 3.15 2.68 30.53
C ASP A 263 4.02 2.00 29.45
N THR A 264 5.35 1.95 29.61
CA THR A 264 6.28 1.35 28.63
C THR A 264 6.56 -0.13 28.87
N LEU A 265 6.35 -0.64 30.09
CA LEU A 265 6.67 -2.02 30.47
C LEU A 265 5.97 -3.09 29.60
N PRO A 266 4.67 -3.00 29.29
CA PRO A 266 4.03 -3.95 28.37
C PRO A 266 4.62 -3.90 26.96
N SER A 267 4.97 -2.72 26.47
CA SER A 267 5.61 -2.53 25.16
C SER A 267 7.03 -3.13 25.13
N THR A 268 7.83 -2.96 26.18
CA THR A 268 9.17 -3.57 26.28
C THR A 268 9.09 -5.09 26.39
N THR A 269 8.13 -5.63 27.15
CA THR A 269 7.88 -7.07 27.23
C THR A 269 7.52 -7.66 25.88
N TYR A 270 6.61 -7.02 25.13
CA TYR A 270 6.23 -7.46 23.79
C TYR A 270 7.43 -7.44 22.83
N ARG A 271 8.24 -6.37 22.84
CA ARG A 271 9.45 -6.27 22.00
C ARG A 271 10.44 -7.38 22.31
N TYR A 272 10.61 -7.69 23.60
CA TYR A 272 11.46 -8.81 24.02
C TYR A 272 10.91 -10.15 23.53
N GLU A 273 9.62 -10.43 23.71
CA GLU A 273 8.99 -11.67 23.24
C GLU A 273 9.07 -11.80 21.72
N ARG A 274 8.88 -10.69 20.99
CA ARG A 274 9.02 -10.63 19.53
C ARG A 274 10.45 -10.95 19.10
N ALA A 275 11.45 -10.36 19.79
CA ALA A 275 12.86 -10.61 19.54
C ALA A 275 13.25 -12.06 19.85
N GLN A 276 12.72 -12.65 20.94
CA GLN A 276 12.93 -14.05 21.27
C GLN A 276 12.34 -15.00 20.23
N ARG A 277 11.16 -14.70 19.66
CA ARG A 277 10.58 -15.48 18.55
C ARG A 277 11.47 -15.43 17.32
N LEU A 278 12.04 -14.26 16.98
CA LEU A 278 13.01 -14.13 15.91
C LEU A 278 14.26 -14.99 16.18
N LEU A 279 14.84 -14.90 17.37
CA LEU A 279 16.04 -15.68 17.74
C LEU A 279 15.76 -17.18 17.70
N ASN A 280 14.59 -17.62 18.16
CA ASN A 280 14.18 -19.01 18.10
C ASN A 280 14.04 -19.50 16.65
N ALA A 281 13.43 -18.69 15.78
CA ALA A 281 13.31 -19.01 14.37
C ALA A 281 14.69 -19.19 13.71
N VAL A 282 15.60 -18.22 13.91
CA VAL A 282 16.97 -18.28 13.38
C VAL A 282 17.70 -19.54 13.84
N ASN A 283 17.48 -19.98 15.10
CA ASN A 283 18.11 -21.19 15.64
C ASN A 283 17.44 -22.49 15.13
N SER A 284 16.18 -22.43 14.71
CA SER A 284 15.37 -23.60 14.30
C SER A 284 15.36 -23.82 12.81
N MET A 285 15.42 -22.76 11.99
CA MET A 285 15.43 -22.84 10.54
C MET A 285 16.63 -23.63 10.04
N THR A 286 16.39 -24.50 9.08
CA THR A 286 17.40 -25.32 8.42
C THR A 286 17.48 -25.00 6.92
N ALA A 287 18.51 -25.47 6.25
CA ALA A 287 18.65 -25.31 4.80
C ALA A 287 17.62 -26.14 3.99
N ALA A 288 16.88 -27.03 4.64
CA ALA A 288 15.82 -27.83 4.01
C ALA A 288 14.46 -27.13 4.05
N ASP A 289 14.31 -26.10 4.89
CA ASP A 289 13.06 -25.38 5.04
C ASP A 289 12.89 -24.34 3.92
N VAL A 290 11.63 -24.09 3.53
CA VAL A 290 11.29 -23.01 2.62
C VAL A 290 11.04 -21.74 3.43
N HIS A 291 11.74 -20.66 3.10
CA HIS A 291 11.50 -19.36 3.74
C HIS A 291 10.78 -18.43 2.77
N ILE A 292 9.58 -18.00 3.16
CA ILE A 292 8.75 -17.00 2.46
C ILE A 292 8.61 -15.77 3.35
N SER A 293 8.96 -14.60 2.82
CA SER A 293 8.81 -13.35 3.55
C SER A 293 7.61 -12.53 3.06
N LEU A 294 6.84 -11.97 3.97
CA LEU A 294 5.75 -11.05 3.69
C LEU A 294 6.22 -9.61 3.85
N ALA A 295 5.94 -8.79 2.85
CA ALA A 295 6.16 -7.36 2.89
C ALA A 295 4.87 -6.64 2.46
N HIS A 296 4.54 -5.48 3.06
CA HIS A 296 3.49 -4.68 2.47
C HIS A 296 4.07 -3.89 1.29
N GLU A 297 5.01 -2.97 1.52
CA GLU A 297 5.76 -2.32 0.44
C GLU A 297 6.89 -3.24 -0.04
N PRO A 298 7.02 -3.46 -1.37
CA PRO A 298 8.10 -4.28 -1.91
C PRO A 298 9.48 -3.77 -1.49
N PRO A 299 10.33 -4.61 -0.86
CA PRO A 299 11.67 -4.21 -0.43
C PRO A 299 12.55 -3.80 -1.61
N SER A 300 13.51 -2.90 -1.37
CA SER A 300 14.49 -2.50 -2.38
C SER A 300 15.48 -3.63 -2.70
N ASP A 301 16.11 -3.55 -3.87
CA ASP A 301 17.14 -4.49 -4.30
C ASP A 301 18.31 -4.52 -3.31
N ASP A 302 18.76 -3.34 -2.85
CA ASP A 302 19.84 -3.23 -1.87
C ASP A 302 19.47 -3.88 -0.53
N PHE A 303 18.23 -3.75 -0.07
CA PHE A 303 17.75 -4.38 1.16
C PHE A 303 17.76 -5.91 1.06
N LEU A 304 17.26 -6.45 -0.06
CA LEU A 304 17.24 -7.91 -0.29
C LEU A 304 18.64 -8.46 -0.57
N TYR A 305 19.49 -7.69 -1.25
CA TYR A 305 20.89 -8.07 -1.44
C TYR A 305 21.63 -8.15 -0.10
N ALA A 306 21.39 -7.20 0.82
CA ALA A 306 21.99 -7.25 2.16
C ALA A 306 21.63 -8.54 2.89
N SER A 307 20.36 -9.00 2.83
CA SER A 307 19.94 -10.25 3.47
C SER A 307 20.67 -11.49 2.92
N SER A 308 21.14 -11.44 1.67
CA SER A 308 21.90 -12.54 1.06
C SER A 308 23.38 -12.60 1.49
N THR A 309 23.89 -11.52 2.08
CA THR A 309 25.32 -11.40 2.43
C THR A 309 25.63 -11.74 3.89
N HIS A 310 24.61 -11.95 4.73
CA HIS A 310 24.79 -12.34 6.12
C HIS A 310 25.23 -13.81 6.23
N ASN A 311 26.52 -14.06 6.21
CA ASN A 311 27.12 -15.41 6.22
C ASN A 311 28.07 -15.67 7.37
N SER A 312 28.14 -14.80 8.38
CA SER A 312 29.05 -15.02 9.51
C SER A 312 28.45 -16.04 10.51
N SER A 313 29.25 -17.00 10.94
CA SER A 313 28.85 -18.00 11.95
C SER A 313 28.62 -17.40 13.35
N GLU A 314 28.93 -16.13 13.56
CA GLU A 314 28.80 -15.42 14.82
C GLU A 314 27.53 -14.56 14.87
N GLU A 315 27.01 -14.16 13.71
CA GLU A 315 25.80 -13.33 13.57
C GLU A 315 24.56 -14.20 13.37
N LYS A 316 23.46 -13.77 13.95
CA LYS A 316 22.20 -14.51 13.99
C LYS A 316 21.15 -13.83 13.12
N TYR A 317 21.19 -14.05 11.81
CA TYR A 317 20.22 -13.55 10.84
C TYR A 317 19.29 -14.67 10.35
N LEU A 318 18.11 -14.28 9.89
CA LEU A 318 17.24 -15.18 9.12
C LEU A 318 17.95 -15.65 7.84
N THR A 319 17.66 -16.85 7.41
CA THR A 319 18.09 -17.31 6.08
C THR A 319 17.51 -16.43 5.00
N GLN A 320 18.22 -16.23 3.89
CA GLN A 320 17.67 -15.49 2.75
C GLN A 320 16.34 -16.11 2.34
N PRO A 321 15.27 -15.31 2.15
CA PRO A 321 13.99 -15.85 1.70
C PRO A 321 14.09 -16.38 0.27
N SER A 322 13.44 -17.52 0.02
CA SER A 322 13.28 -18.07 -1.33
C SER A 322 12.31 -17.21 -2.15
N LEU A 323 11.34 -16.58 -1.48
CA LEU A 323 10.31 -15.75 -2.09
C LEU A 323 9.90 -14.63 -1.13
N VAL A 324 9.73 -13.43 -1.67
CA VAL A 324 9.05 -12.32 -1.00
C VAL A 324 7.71 -12.09 -1.68
N LEU A 325 6.64 -12.00 -0.89
CA LEU A 325 5.29 -11.68 -1.35
C LEU A 325 4.92 -10.27 -0.87
N ALA A 326 4.53 -9.40 -1.80
CA ALA A 326 4.27 -8.00 -1.50
C ALA A 326 3.00 -7.45 -2.16
N GLY A 327 2.51 -6.30 -1.66
CA GLY A 327 1.37 -5.56 -2.16
C GLY A 327 1.70 -4.09 -2.47
N HIS A 328 0.92 -3.15 -1.90
CA HIS A 328 1.10 -1.71 -1.83
C HIS A 328 0.96 -0.94 -3.15
N TYR A 329 1.51 -1.44 -4.26
CA TYR A 329 1.51 -0.69 -5.53
C TYR A 329 0.16 -0.66 -6.24
N CYS A 330 -0.82 -1.41 -5.76
CA CYS A 330 -2.17 -1.46 -6.31
C CYS A 330 -2.21 -1.66 -7.84
N GLY A 331 -1.20 -2.37 -8.40
CA GLY A 331 -1.02 -2.57 -9.83
C GLY A 331 -0.82 -1.27 -10.63
N GLY A 332 -0.39 -0.19 -9.97
CA GLY A 332 -0.19 1.13 -10.56
C GLY A 332 -1.48 1.93 -10.73
N VAL A 333 -2.49 1.67 -9.91
CA VAL A 333 -3.80 2.33 -9.78
C VAL A 333 -4.50 2.61 -11.12
N TRP A 334 -3.92 3.46 -11.98
CA TRP A 334 -4.35 3.72 -13.35
C TRP A 334 -3.39 3.07 -14.34
N ARG A 335 -3.93 2.21 -15.20
CA ARG A 335 -3.17 1.62 -16.31
C ARG A 335 -3.65 2.19 -17.63
N LEU A 336 -2.73 2.81 -18.37
CA LEU A 336 -3.05 3.41 -19.66
C LEU A 336 -2.69 2.44 -20.78
N PRO A 337 -3.52 2.34 -21.83
CA PRO A 337 -3.19 1.54 -23.01
C PRO A 337 -1.82 1.93 -23.57
N LEU A 338 -0.97 0.97 -23.90
CA LEU A 338 0.38 1.13 -24.44
C LEU A 338 1.42 1.75 -23.49
N VAL A 339 1.03 2.32 -22.37
CA VAL A 339 1.92 2.93 -21.38
C VAL A 339 2.07 2.02 -20.15
N GLY A 340 0.99 1.35 -19.77
CA GLY A 340 0.94 0.53 -18.55
C GLY A 340 0.59 1.35 -17.31
N ALA A 341 1.20 1.03 -16.18
CA ALA A 341 1.00 1.72 -14.91
C ALA A 341 1.43 3.18 -14.98
N PHE A 342 0.59 4.07 -14.47
CA PHE A 342 0.81 5.51 -14.51
C PHE A 342 1.49 6.03 -13.25
N TYR A 343 1.18 5.42 -12.10
CA TYR A 343 1.69 5.83 -10.80
C TYR A 343 1.73 4.65 -9.83
N ILE A 344 2.75 4.58 -9.00
CA ILE A 344 2.80 3.70 -7.82
C ILE A 344 3.07 4.53 -6.56
N PRO A 345 2.46 4.19 -5.43
CA PRO A 345 2.77 4.79 -4.14
C PRO A 345 4.07 4.14 -3.62
N SER A 346 5.21 4.73 -3.88
CA SER A 346 6.49 4.19 -3.43
C SER A 346 7.23 5.20 -2.59
N SER A 347 7.82 4.76 -1.49
CA SER A 347 8.73 5.53 -0.65
C SER A 347 10.19 5.38 -1.07
N THR A 348 10.51 4.40 -1.92
CA THR A 348 11.89 4.10 -2.32
C THR A 348 12.34 4.93 -3.52
N ALA A 349 13.60 5.37 -3.50
CA ALA A 349 14.19 6.14 -4.61
C ALA A 349 14.41 5.30 -5.90
N GLU A 350 14.43 3.98 -5.78
CA GLU A 350 14.65 3.04 -6.88
C GLU A 350 13.41 2.88 -7.75
N ARG A 351 12.23 2.97 -7.15
CA ARG A 351 10.94 2.85 -7.83
C ARG A 351 10.25 4.20 -7.85
N HIS A 352 10.16 4.79 -9.04
CA HIS A 352 9.57 6.12 -9.20
C HIS A 352 8.05 6.10 -9.11
N GLY A 353 7.45 7.01 -8.34
CA GLY A 353 6.01 7.15 -8.21
C GLY A 353 5.27 7.36 -9.54
N TRP A 354 5.80 8.22 -10.43
CA TRP A 354 5.20 8.52 -11.74
C TRP A 354 5.94 7.80 -12.86
N PHE A 355 5.18 7.10 -13.74
CA PHE A 355 5.70 6.33 -14.87
C PHE A 355 6.77 5.30 -14.45
N PRO A 356 6.44 4.39 -13.52
CA PRO A 356 7.37 3.37 -13.04
C PRO A 356 7.80 2.44 -14.18
N ALA A 357 8.91 1.74 -13.98
CA ALA A 357 9.28 0.59 -14.80
C ALA A 357 8.17 -0.47 -14.65
N GLN A 358 7.67 -0.99 -15.76
CA GLN A 358 6.42 -1.78 -15.74
C GLN A 358 6.62 -3.16 -15.10
N GLU A 359 7.82 -3.71 -15.19
CA GLU A 359 8.27 -4.94 -14.56
C GLU A 359 8.29 -4.87 -13.02
N ASP A 360 8.41 -3.67 -12.45
CA ASP A 360 8.50 -3.47 -11.00
C ASP A 360 7.14 -3.20 -10.34
N VAL A 361 6.05 -3.17 -11.13
CA VAL A 361 4.73 -2.77 -10.61
C VAL A 361 3.93 -3.94 -10.07
N GLN A 362 3.95 -5.07 -10.76
CA GLN A 362 3.22 -6.28 -10.39
C GLN A 362 3.79 -7.51 -11.10
N GLY A 363 3.55 -8.69 -10.52
CA GLY A 363 4.00 -9.98 -11.05
C GLY A 363 5.31 -10.43 -10.40
N LEU A 364 5.90 -11.50 -10.97
CA LEU A 364 7.13 -12.10 -10.48
C LEU A 364 8.34 -11.41 -11.09
N SER A 365 9.27 -11.00 -10.26
CA SER A 365 10.56 -10.43 -10.61
C SER A 365 11.66 -10.99 -9.72
N THR A 366 12.90 -10.54 -9.91
CA THR A 366 14.02 -10.84 -9.02
C THR A 366 14.60 -9.53 -8.52
N ALA A 367 14.73 -9.40 -7.21
CA ALA A 367 15.26 -8.23 -6.54
C ALA A 367 16.35 -8.67 -5.54
N GLY A 368 17.55 -8.11 -5.60
CA GLY A 368 18.65 -8.46 -4.70
C GLY A 368 19.02 -9.94 -4.67
N GLY A 369 18.75 -10.69 -5.74
CA GLY A 369 18.98 -12.13 -5.81
C GLY A 369 17.86 -13.01 -5.23
N THR A 370 16.77 -12.41 -4.74
CA THR A 370 15.59 -13.08 -4.20
C THR A 370 14.42 -12.97 -5.17
N GLN A 371 13.57 -13.99 -5.28
CA GLN A 371 12.33 -13.88 -6.04
C GLN A 371 11.35 -12.96 -5.28
N LEU A 372 10.75 -12.02 -6.01
CA LEU A 372 9.79 -11.07 -5.49
C LEU A 372 8.52 -11.11 -6.34
N TYR A 373 7.39 -11.42 -5.72
CA TYR A 373 6.09 -11.32 -6.36
C TYR A 373 5.28 -10.16 -5.76
N ILE A 374 4.81 -9.26 -6.63
CA ILE A 374 4.00 -8.10 -6.23
C ILE A 374 2.58 -8.30 -6.76
N THR A 375 1.60 -8.39 -5.85
CA THR A 375 0.20 -8.46 -6.25
C THR A 375 -0.36 -7.08 -6.59
N ALA A 376 -1.31 -7.03 -7.53
CA ALA A 376 -2.00 -5.77 -7.83
C ALA A 376 -3.03 -5.38 -6.77
N GLY A 377 -3.32 -6.24 -5.80
CA GLY A 377 -4.21 -5.93 -4.68
C GLY A 377 -5.67 -5.71 -5.05
N LEU A 378 -6.50 -5.48 -4.05
CA LEU A 378 -7.97 -5.47 -4.18
C LEU A 378 -8.55 -4.06 -4.35
N SER A 379 -7.94 -3.02 -3.79
CA SER A 379 -8.46 -1.65 -3.80
C SER A 379 -7.45 -0.65 -4.37
N THR A 380 -7.60 0.61 -4.03
CA THR A 380 -6.72 1.73 -4.40
C THR A 380 -5.92 2.16 -3.19
N THR A 381 -4.88 2.96 -3.43
CA THR A 381 -4.09 3.57 -2.38
C THR A 381 -4.68 4.89 -1.92
N ASP A 382 -4.53 5.20 -0.63
CA ASP A 382 -4.83 6.51 -0.05
C ASP A 382 -3.72 7.54 -0.28
N SER A 383 -2.54 7.09 -0.72
CA SER A 383 -1.35 7.93 -0.94
C SER A 383 -1.47 8.88 -2.14
N ALA A 384 -2.45 8.68 -3.02
CA ALA A 384 -2.66 9.50 -4.20
C ALA A 384 -4.08 10.11 -4.26
N PRO A 385 -4.30 11.33 -3.75
CA PRO A 385 -5.64 11.94 -3.58
C PRO A 385 -6.51 12.01 -4.83
N LEU A 386 -5.92 11.99 -6.03
CA LEU A 386 -6.65 12.01 -7.30
C LEU A 386 -6.95 10.60 -7.84
N MET A 387 -6.38 9.56 -7.23
CA MET A 387 -6.46 8.18 -7.72
C MET A 387 -7.34 7.29 -6.82
N PHE A 388 -8.46 7.84 -6.34
CA PHE A 388 -9.42 7.17 -5.47
C PHE A 388 -10.23 6.06 -6.17
N PHE A 389 -9.91 5.73 -7.41
CA PHE A 389 -10.51 4.63 -8.18
C PHE A 389 -9.49 3.98 -9.12
N ARG A 390 -9.67 2.71 -9.41
CA ARG A 390 -8.84 1.98 -10.37
C ARG A 390 -9.34 2.26 -11.80
N PHE A 391 -8.41 2.49 -12.72
CA PHE A 391 -8.73 2.74 -14.13
C PHE A 391 -8.00 1.77 -15.05
N LEU A 392 -8.73 0.97 -15.82
CA LEU A 392 -8.22 -0.12 -16.67
C LEU A 392 -7.29 -1.10 -15.90
N ASN A 393 -7.57 -1.25 -14.63
CA ASN A 393 -6.82 -2.04 -13.67
C ASN A 393 -7.82 -2.71 -12.71
N ARG A 394 -8.01 -4.02 -12.82
CA ARG A 394 -8.98 -4.76 -12.02
C ARG A 394 -8.43 -5.08 -10.63
N PRO A 395 -9.28 -5.17 -9.60
CA PRO A 395 -8.90 -5.87 -8.38
C PRO A 395 -8.36 -7.26 -8.70
N GLN A 396 -7.33 -7.68 -7.97
CA GLN A 396 -6.64 -8.93 -8.24
C GLN A 396 -6.53 -9.81 -7.00
N ILE A 397 -6.79 -11.10 -7.18
CA ILE A 397 -6.45 -12.18 -6.30
C ILE A 397 -5.29 -12.93 -6.97
N SER A 398 -4.28 -13.33 -6.20
CA SER A 398 -3.15 -14.06 -6.77
C SER A 398 -3.05 -15.46 -6.17
N ILE A 399 -2.78 -16.46 -7.00
CA ILE A 399 -2.43 -17.83 -6.58
C ILE A 399 -0.95 -18.03 -6.91
N ILE A 400 -0.18 -18.34 -5.89
CA ILE A 400 1.25 -18.62 -6.02
C ILE A 400 1.44 -20.13 -5.83
N GLU A 401 1.83 -20.80 -6.88
CA GLU A 401 2.10 -22.25 -6.88
C GLU A 401 3.62 -22.49 -6.78
N LEU A 402 4.03 -23.18 -5.74
CA LEU A 402 5.43 -23.55 -5.54
C LEU A 402 5.77 -24.79 -6.39
N THR A 403 6.89 -24.75 -7.11
CA THR A 403 7.33 -25.90 -7.91
C THR A 403 8.86 -26.00 -7.97
N ALA A 404 9.36 -27.23 -7.97
CA ALA A 404 10.79 -27.52 -8.21
C ALA A 404 11.13 -27.51 -9.71
N THR A 405 10.12 -27.58 -10.58
CA THR A 405 10.28 -27.74 -12.02
C THR A 405 10.13 -26.39 -12.73
N LEU A 406 11.07 -26.06 -13.62
CA LEU A 406 10.96 -24.88 -14.46
C LEU A 406 9.70 -24.96 -15.35
N PRO A 407 8.92 -23.88 -15.47
CA PRO A 407 7.79 -23.80 -16.39
C PRO A 407 8.21 -24.20 -17.82
N GLN A 408 7.43 -25.02 -18.51
CA GLN A 408 7.75 -25.47 -19.88
C GLN A 408 7.97 -24.31 -20.85
N SER A 409 7.29 -23.17 -20.64
CA SER A 409 7.48 -21.94 -21.43
C SER A 409 8.88 -21.34 -21.35
N MET A 410 9.66 -21.63 -20.30
CA MET A 410 11.06 -21.20 -20.16
C MET A 410 12.06 -22.20 -20.76
N LEU A 411 11.64 -23.43 -21.00
CA LEU A 411 12.49 -24.48 -21.60
C LEU A 411 12.50 -24.43 -23.14
N GLU A 412 11.60 -23.64 -23.75
CA GLU A 412 11.45 -23.51 -25.22
C GLU A 412 12.07 -22.21 -25.78
N GLN A 413 12.77 -21.41 -24.97
CA GLN A 413 13.54 -20.23 -25.39
C GLN A 413 15.03 -20.54 -25.53
#